data_2ea6f58e009214657aed4a490031bafd
#
_entry.id   2ea6f58e009214657aed4a490031bafd
#
_cell.length_a   1.000
_cell.length_b   1.000
_cell.length_c   1.000
_cell.angle_alpha   90.00
_cell.angle_beta   90.00
_cell.angle_gamma   90.00
#
_symmetry.space_group_name_H-M   'P 1'
#
loop_
_entity.id
_entity.type
_entity.pdbx_description
1 polymer ?
#
loop_
_entity_poly.entity_id
_entity_poly.type
_entity_poly.pdbx_seq_one_letter_code
_entity_poly.pdbx_strand_id
1 'polypeptide(L)'
;MKAIFRSWRYLMTPLVFAGMLGVSSAAGLNPAAVIYKLPDQIPWGPVNAAGAQSDVVVGDPTKPGFYAVYNKWTKGNHFSRPHFHPNDRYIVVLQGTWWVGTGPKFDPEHGTVPMPAGSFVTHFGKQVHWDGAKDEDAVLLIMGEGPATATQVAEEK
;
A
#
# COMPACT_ATOMS: atom_id res chain seq x y z
N MET A 1 18.31 -11.31 -86.48
CA MET A 1 17.12 -11.23 -85.63
C MET A 1 17.60 -10.65 -84.22
N LYS A 2 17.26 -9.40 -83.92
CA LYS A 2 17.60 -8.76 -82.69
C LYS A 2 16.34 -8.70 -81.83
N ALA A 3 16.34 -9.39 -80.70
CA ALA A 3 15.25 -9.38 -79.73
C ALA A 3 15.41 -8.15 -78.80
N ILE A 4 14.37 -7.31 -78.72
CA ILE A 4 14.30 -6.12 -77.87
C ILE A 4 13.62 -6.53 -76.56
N PHE A 5 14.37 -6.60 -75.50
CA PHE A 5 13.81 -6.77 -74.14
C PHE A 5 13.33 -5.42 -73.63
N ARG A 6 12.03 -5.28 -73.43
CA ARG A 6 11.38 -4.11 -72.79
C ARG A 6 11.28 -4.39 -71.28
N SER A 7 12.11 -3.70 -70.47
CA SER A 7 12.07 -3.76 -69.02
C SER A 7 10.92 -2.90 -68.48
N TRP A 8 9.97 -3.55 -67.85
CA TRP A 8 8.86 -2.88 -67.19
C TRP A 8 9.27 -2.58 -65.74
N ARG A 9 9.52 -1.29 -65.41
CA ARG A 9 9.82 -0.83 -64.06
C ARG A 9 8.49 -0.59 -63.36
N TYR A 10 8.16 -1.44 -62.38
CA TYR A 10 7.06 -1.18 -61.46
C TYR A 10 7.50 -0.12 -60.44
N LEU A 11 6.88 1.07 -60.48
CA LEU A 11 6.95 2.05 -59.38
C LEU A 11 6.07 1.54 -58.24
N MET A 12 6.68 1.06 -57.16
CA MET A 12 6.00 0.83 -55.89
C MET A 12 5.95 2.14 -55.13
N THR A 13 4.78 2.74 -55.05
CA THR A 13 4.49 3.87 -54.18
C THR A 13 4.31 3.32 -52.72
N PRO A 14 5.08 3.80 -51.73
CA PRO A 14 4.85 3.37 -50.34
C PRO A 14 3.55 4.01 -49.82
N LEU A 15 2.60 3.18 -49.44
CA LEU A 15 1.37 3.59 -48.76
C LEU A 15 1.76 3.92 -47.31
N VAL A 16 1.91 5.21 -46.96
CA VAL A 16 2.13 5.64 -45.60
C VAL A 16 0.82 5.52 -44.85
N PHE A 17 0.71 4.49 -44.00
CA PHE A 17 -0.40 4.32 -43.08
C PHE A 17 -0.15 5.26 -41.90
N ALA A 18 -0.72 6.47 -41.90
CA ALA A 18 -0.75 7.36 -40.76
C ALA A 18 -1.74 6.77 -39.74
N GLY A 19 -1.22 5.97 -38.81
CA GLY A 19 -1.97 5.50 -37.68
C GLY A 19 -2.32 6.70 -36.80
N MET A 20 -3.57 7.15 -36.80
CA MET A 20 -4.10 8.04 -35.77
C MET A 20 -4.07 7.29 -34.44
N LEU A 21 -3.07 7.58 -33.61
CA LEU A 21 -3.11 7.26 -32.18
C LEU A 21 -4.23 8.11 -31.57
N GLY A 22 -5.41 7.51 -31.49
CA GLY A 22 -6.52 8.10 -30.74
C GLY A 22 -6.08 8.23 -29.29
N VAL A 23 -5.86 9.46 -28.82
CA VAL A 23 -5.71 9.74 -27.40
C VAL A 23 -7.07 9.46 -26.78
N SER A 24 -7.23 8.26 -26.17
CA SER A 24 -8.38 7.96 -25.33
C SER A 24 -8.32 8.90 -24.13
N SER A 25 -9.14 9.96 -24.15
CA SER A 25 -9.37 10.78 -22.97
C SER A 25 -10.07 9.87 -21.96
N ALA A 26 -9.35 9.45 -20.92
CA ALA A 26 -9.97 8.80 -19.78
C ALA A 26 -11.01 9.76 -19.22
N ALA A 27 -12.29 9.36 -19.21
CA ALA A 27 -13.36 10.16 -18.63
C ALA A 27 -13.04 10.37 -17.14
N GLY A 28 -12.76 11.61 -16.75
CA GLY A 28 -12.54 11.97 -15.35
C GLY A 28 -13.84 11.77 -14.55
N LEU A 29 -13.73 11.20 -13.34
CA LEU A 29 -14.87 11.08 -12.44
C LEU A 29 -15.25 12.46 -11.90
N ASN A 30 -16.55 12.66 -11.64
CA ASN A 30 -17.05 13.88 -11.00
C ASN A 30 -16.57 13.92 -9.53
N PRO A 31 -15.71 14.86 -9.12
CA PRO A 31 -15.14 14.91 -7.77
C PRO A 31 -16.19 15.20 -6.68
N ALA A 32 -17.37 15.73 -7.05
CA ALA A 32 -18.48 15.88 -6.12
C ALA A 32 -19.19 14.56 -5.81
N ALA A 33 -19.01 13.53 -6.64
CA ALA A 33 -19.60 12.23 -6.47
C ALA A 33 -18.61 11.18 -5.97
N VAL A 34 -17.35 11.25 -6.44
CA VAL A 34 -16.32 10.24 -6.14
C VAL A 34 -14.96 10.90 -5.96
N ILE A 35 -14.31 10.60 -4.83
CA ILE A 35 -12.90 10.88 -4.60
C ILE A 35 -12.18 9.55 -4.57
N TYR A 36 -11.05 9.46 -5.25
CA TYR A 36 -10.24 8.25 -5.28
C TYR A 36 -8.74 8.57 -5.20
N LYS A 37 -7.96 7.59 -4.77
CA LYS A 37 -6.50 7.64 -4.75
C LYS A 37 -5.98 6.31 -5.29
N LEU A 38 -5.24 6.35 -6.40
CA LEU A 38 -4.62 5.17 -6.97
C LEU A 38 -3.34 4.80 -6.18
N PRO A 39 -2.87 3.54 -6.24
CA PRO A 39 -1.71 3.09 -5.47
C PRO A 39 -0.44 3.90 -5.70
N ASP A 40 -0.20 4.36 -6.94
CA ASP A 40 0.92 5.21 -7.33
C ASP A 40 0.76 6.69 -6.94
N GLN A 41 -0.42 7.08 -6.46
CA GLN A 41 -0.76 8.42 -6.02
C GLN A 41 -0.75 8.57 -4.48
N ILE A 42 -0.39 7.52 -3.74
CA ILE A 42 -0.32 7.60 -2.27
C ILE A 42 0.91 8.43 -1.88
N PRO A 43 0.73 9.62 -1.25
CA PRO A 43 1.84 10.47 -0.85
C PRO A 43 2.42 9.97 0.49
N TRP A 44 3.15 8.87 0.43
CA TRP A 44 3.75 8.28 1.63
C TRP A 44 4.55 9.31 2.41
N GLY A 45 4.24 9.43 3.69
CA GLY A 45 5.01 10.24 4.63
C GLY A 45 6.44 9.70 4.83
N PRO A 46 7.27 10.38 5.62
CA PRO A 46 8.62 9.90 5.92
C PRO A 46 8.57 8.56 6.67
N VAL A 47 9.60 7.73 6.46
CA VAL A 47 9.80 6.50 7.23
C VAL A 47 10.11 6.88 8.68
N ASN A 48 9.33 6.38 9.63
CA ASN A 48 9.56 6.59 11.05
C ASN A 48 10.67 5.65 11.60
N ALA A 49 11.02 5.80 12.88
CA ALA A 49 12.06 5.00 13.51
C ALA A 49 11.75 3.49 13.57
N ALA A 50 10.48 3.11 13.48
CA ALA A 50 10.06 1.71 13.43
C ALA A 50 10.03 1.12 12.00
N GLY A 51 10.37 1.92 10.98
CA GLY A 51 10.37 1.48 9.59
C GLY A 51 9.01 1.60 8.90
N ALA A 52 8.07 2.34 9.47
CA ALA A 52 6.73 2.53 8.90
C ALA A 52 6.54 3.92 8.28
N GLN A 53 5.69 3.96 7.26
CA GLN A 53 5.18 5.17 6.61
C GLN A 53 3.65 5.14 6.64
N SER A 54 3.00 6.30 6.59
CA SER A 54 1.53 6.35 6.54
C SER A 54 1.02 7.49 5.67
N ASP A 55 -0.22 7.33 5.21
CA ASP A 55 -1.01 8.37 4.55
C ASP A 55 -2.45 8.31 5.06
N VAL A 56 -3.03 9.45 5.40
CA VAL A 56 -4.42 9.53 5.86
C VAL A 56 -5.35 9.51 4.65
N VAL A 57 -6.26 8.54 4.63
CA VAL A 57 -7.26 8.38 3.56
C VAL A 57 -8.55 9.12 3.91
N VAL A 58 -9.04 8.94 5.14
CA VAL A 58 -10.29 9.52 5.64
C VAL A 58 -10.12 9.90 7.11
N GLY A 59 -10.74 10.99 7.52
CA GLY A 59 -10.79 11.43 8.91
C GLY A 59 -9.48 12.01 9.44
N ASP A 60 -9.37 12.05 10.76
CA ASP A 60 -8.18 12.51 11.46
C ASP A 60 -7.86 11.53 12.61
N PRO A 61 -6.82 10.69 12.48
CA PRO A 61 -6.49 9.69 13.51
C PRO A 61 -6.08 10.29 14.85
N THR A 62 -5.89 11.60 14.95
CA THR A 62 -5.52 12.28 16.21
C THR A 62 -6.73 12.76 17.01
N LYS A 63 -7.93 12.71 16.42
CA LYS A 63 -9.19 13.23 16.98
C LYS A 63 -10.23 12.12 17.15
N PRO A 64 -11.26 12.33 17.99
CA PRO A 64 -12.44 11.47 18.01
C PRO A 64 -13.13 11.40 16.65
N GLY A 65 -13.65 10.23 16.29
CA GLY A 65 -14.35 9.96 15.05
C GLY A 65 -13.66 8.91 14.19
N PHE A 66 -14.36 8.46 13.16
CA PHE A 66 -13.84 7.45 12.24
C PHE A 66 -12.62 7.95 11.47
N TYR A 67 -11.63 7.09 11.33
CA TYR A 67 -10.47 7.32 10.47
C TYR A 67 -10.13 6.09 9.63
N ALA A 68 -9.50 6.31 8.49
CA ALA A 68 -8.82 5.29 7.71
C ALA A 68 -7.45 5.80 7.26
N VAL A 69 -6.42 4.97 7.42
CA VAL A 69 -5.05 5.29 7.02
C VAL A 69 -4.45 4.12 6.24
N TYR A 70 -3.68 4.43 5.21
CA TYR A 70 -2.72 3.49 4.68
C TYR A 70 -1.48 3.48 5.57
N ASN A 71 -0.96 2.30 5.84
CA ASN A 71 0.29 2.11 6.55
C ASN A 71 1.18 1.14 5.75
N LYS A 72 2.43 1.51 5.56
CA LYS A 72 3.42 0.68 4.88
C LYS A 72 4.57 0.40 5.82
N TRP A 73 4.83 -0.86 6.08
CA TRP A 73 6.03 -1.35 6.73
C TRP A 73 7.09 -1.66 5.68
N THR A 74 8.29 -1.12 5.84
CA THR A 74 9.42 -1.43 4.96
C THR A 74 10.08 -2.74 5.38
N LYS A 75 10.51 -3.53 4.43
CA LYS A 75 11.29 -4.76 4.68
C LYS A 75 12.56 -4.47 5.47
N GLY A 76 13.12 -5.47 6.13
CA GLY A 76 14.39 -5.37 6.86
C GLY A 76 14.28 -5.62 8.37
N ASN A 77 13.33 -6.45 8.79
CA ASN A 77 13.08 -6.74 10.22
C ASN A 77 12.73 -5.49 11.02
N HIS A 78 11.95 -4.60 10.43
CA HIS A 78 11.45 -3.40 11.09
C HIS A 78 10.18 -3.71 11.86
N PHE A 79 10.16 -3.42 13.15
CA PHE A 79 9.03 -3.67 14.04
C PHE A 79 8.77 -2.50 14.98
N SER A 80 7.49 -2.25 15.29
CA SER A 80 7.11 -1.46 16.46
C SER A 80 7.53 -2.18 17.74
N ARG A 81 7.74 -1.44 18.81
CA ARG A 81 7.91 -2.02 20.16
C ARG A 81 6.54 -2.31 20.77
N PRO A 82 6.48 -3.17 21.81
CA PRO A 82 5.24 -3.47 22.50
C PRO A 82 4.48 -2.22 22.92
N HIS A 83 3.24 -2.11 22.45
CA HIS A 83 2.37 -0.96 22.68
C HIS A 83 0.91 -1.35 22.61
N PHE A 84 0.03 -0.44 22.98
CA PHE A 84 -1.42 -0.57 22.77
C PHE A 84 -2.03 0.74 22.28
N HIS A 85 -3.22 0.65 21.73
CA HIS A 85 -4.07 1.78 21.35
C HIS A 85 -5.29 1.86 22.26
N PRO A 86 -5.90 3.04 22.46
CA PRO A 86 -7.07 3.17 23.34
C PRO A 86 -8.31 2.45 22.80
N ASN A 87 -8.48 2.38 21.48
CA ASN A 87 -9.65 1.85 20.79
C ASN A 87 -9.27 0.68 19.89
N ASP A 88 -10.28 -0.10 19.49
CA ASP A 88 -10.13 -1.17 18.51
C ASP A 88 -9.70 -0.62 17.15
N ARG A 89 -8.88 -1.40 16.46
CA ARG A 89 -8.43 -1.10 15.09
C ARG A 89 -8.69 -2.31 14.22
N TYR A 90 -9.20 -2.05 13.03
CA TYR A 90 -9.52 -3.05 12.00
C TYR A 90 -8.54 -2.89 10.86
N ILE A 91 -7.81 -3.95 10.55
CA ILE A 91 -6.69 -3.92 9.64
C ILE A 91 -6.91 -4.92 8.52
N VAL A 92 -6.72 -4.47 7.27
CA VAL A 92 -6.68 -5.33 6.09
C VAL A 92 -5.27 -5.29 5.53
N VAL A 93 -4.65 -6.43 5.33
CA VAL A 93 -3.37 -6.53 4.62
C VAL A 93 -3.64 -6.47 3.13
N LEU A 94 -3.15 -5.42 2.46
CA LEU A 94 -3.36 -5.18 1.03
C LEU A 94 -2.24 -5.78 0.18
N GLN A 95 -1.00 -5.79 0.71
CA GLN A 95 0.17 -6.27 -0.02
C GLN A 95 1.21 -6.82 0.94
N GLY A 96 1.95 -7.85 0.49
CA GLY A 96 3.03 -8.46 1.24
C GLY A 96 2.57 -9.26 2.44
N THR A 97 3.50 -9.52 3.36
CA THR A 97 3.26 -10.25 4.61
C THR A 97 3.56 -9.34 5.81
N TRP A 98 2.53 -9.03 6.58
CA TRP A 98 2.64 -8.31 7.83
C TRP A 98 2.80 -9.28 8.99
N TRP A 99 3.72 -9.03 9.91
CA TRP A 99 4.03 -9.91 11.03
C TRP A 99 3.55 -9.30 12.33
N VAL A 100 2.79 -10.05 13.12
CA VAL A 100 2.13 -9.57 14.35
C VAL A 100 2.51 -10.44 15.53
N GLY A 101 2.94 -9.79 16.62
CA GLY A 101 3.16 -10.41 17.92
C GLY A 101 2.27 -9.76 18.99
N THR A 102 2.08 -10.43 20.11
CA THR A 102 1.25 -9.98 21.23
C THR A 102 1.98 -10.06 22.57
N GLY A 103 1.52 -9.25 23.53
CA GLY A 103 2.10 -9.19 24.85
C GLY A 103 3.38 -8.36 24.95
N PRO A 104 3.95 -8.23 26.15
CA PRO A 104 5.11 -7.38 26.41
C PRO A 104 6.45 -8.02 26.04
N LYS A 105 6.49 -9.35 25.81
CA LYS A 105 7.72 -10.03 25.37
C LYS A 105 7.95 -9.80 23.88
N PHE A 106 9.00 -9.04 23.58
CA PHE A 106 9.36 -8.70 22.21
C PHE A 106 10.29 -9.75 21.58
N ASP A 107 9.78 -10.58 20.69
CA ASP A 107 10.53 -11.61 19.97
C ASP A 107 10.14 -11.63 18.49
N PRO A 108 10.66 -10.73 17.66
CA PRO A 108 10.31 -10.68 16.24
C PRO A 108 10.63 -11.95 15.46
N GLU A 109 11.61 -12.72 15.91
CA GLU A 109 12.04 -13.93 15.20
C GLU A 109 11.05 -15.08 15.39
N HIS A 110 10.64 -15.36 16.65
CA HIS A 110 9.85 -16.54 16.98
C HIS A 110 8.45 -16.22 17.53
N GLY A 111 8.23 -14.99 18.00
CA GLY A 111 6.98 -14.54 18.65
C GLY A 111 5.95 -13.93 17.71
N THR A 112 6.12 -14.04 16.38
CA THR A 112 5.21 -13.42 15.39
C THR A 112 4.46 -14.44 14.55
N VAL A 113 3.23 -14.05 14.16
CA VAL A 113 2.40 -14.78 13.20
C VAL A 113 2.35 -13.99 11.89
N PRO A 114 2.59 -14.65 10.73
CA PRO A 114 2.47 -13.98 9.43
C PRO A 114 1.01 -13.76 9.04
N MET A 115 0.72 -12.54 8.58
CA MET A 115 -0.56 -12.12 8.02
C MET A 115 -0.34 -11.75 6.55
N PRO A 116 -0.55 -12.67 5.59
CA PRO A 116 -0.38 -12.38 4.17
C PRO A 116 -1.47 -11.47 3.64
N ALA A 117 -1.27 -10.91 2.43
CA ALA A 117 -2.27 -10.11 1.72
C ALA A 117 -3.63 -10.80 1.68
N GLY A 118 -4.71 -10.05 1.96
CA GLY A 118 -6.07 -10.54 2.14
C GLY A 118 -6.44 -10.88 3.60
N SER A 119 -5.48 -10.89 4.53
CA SER A 119 -5.77 -11.09 5.96
C SER A 119 -6.56 -9.91 6.52
N PHE A 120 -7.54 -10.23 7.39
CA PHE A 120 -8.24 -9.26 8.23
C PHE A 120 -7.84 -9.48 9.68
N VAL A 121 -7.41 -8.43 10.37
CA VAL A 121 -6.92 -8.49 11.76
C VAL A 121 -7.61 -7.42 12.59
N THR A 122 -7.96 -7.77 13.83
CA THR A 122 -8.44 -6.80 14.83
C THR A 122 -7.40 -6.65 15.93
N HIS A 123 -6.90 -5.44 16.13
CA HIS A 123 -6.19 -5.08 17.34
C HIS A 123 -7.21 -4.51 18.34
N PHE A 124 -7.48 -5.27 19.39
CA PHE A 124 -8.38 -4.80 20.45
C PHE A 124 -7.76 -3.66 21.25
N GLY A 125 -8.58 -2.70 21.60
CA GLY A 125 -8.18 -1.57 22.42
C GLY A 125 -7.56 -2.00 23.75
N LYS A 126 -6.49 -1.33 24.16
CA LYS A 126 -5.73 -1.56 25.40
C LYS A 126 -5.03 -2.94 25.48
N GLN A 127 -5.06 -3.74 24.41
CA GLN A 127 -4.31 -4.99 24.36
C GLN A 127 -2.93 -4.77 23.72
N VAL A 128 -1.91 -5.29 24.41
CA VAL A 128 -0.52 -5.11 24.00
C VAL A 128 -0.21 -5.96 22.78
N HIS A 129 0.35 -5.33 21.76
CA HIS A 129 0.82 -5.95 20.54
C HIS A 129 2.06 -5.23 20.01
N TRP A 130 2.68 -5.82 19.00
CA TRP A 130 3.77 -5.26 18.22
C TRP A 130 3.75 -5.92 16.84
N ASP A 131 4.21 -5.20 15.83
CA ASP A 131 4.03 -5.60 14.45
C ASP A 131 5.11 -5.01 13.54
N GLY A 132 5.24 -5.56 12.33
CA GLY A 132 6.25 -5.10 11.40
C GLY A 132 6.35 -5.92 10.13
N ALA A 133 7.49 -5.79 9.43
CA ALA A 133 7.80 -6.52 8.22
C ALA A 133 9.20 -7.13 8.26
N LYS A 134 9.36 -8.33 7.69
CA LYS A 134 10.63 -9.06 7.60
C LYS A 134 11.26 -8.90 6.22
N ASP A 135 10.98 -9.81 5.32
CA ASP A 135 11.69 -9.97 4.05
C ASP A 135 11.12 -9.13 2.91
N GLU A 136 9.88 -8.68 3.04
CA GLU A 136 9.19 -7.87 2.04
C GLU A 136 8.42 -6.71 2.69
N ASP A 137 8.12 -5.66 1.89
CA ASP A 137 7.26 -4.57 2.32
C ASP A 137 5.84 -5.07 2.54
N ALA A 138 5.18 -4.60 3.61
CA ALA A 138 3.75 -4.86 3.84
C ALA A 138 2.95 -3.56 3.78
N VAL A 139 1.83 -3.58 3.05
CA VAL A 139 0.90 -2.44 2.96
C VAL A 139 -0.43 -2.82 3.58
N LEU A 140 -0.91 -1.97 4.47
CA LEU A 140 -2.11 -2.17 5.27
C LEU A 140 -3.11 -1.03 5.03
N LEU A 141 -4.40 -1.35 5.14
CA LEU A 141 -5.44 -0.37 5.41
C LEU A 141 -5.87 -0.55 6.87
N ILE A 142 -5.69 0.48 7.68
CA ILE A 142 -6.05 0.50 9.10
C ILE A 142 -7.23 1.45 9.28
N MET A 143 -8.27 0.97 9.96
CA MET A 143 -9.49 1.73 10.24
C MET A 143 -9.82 1.64 11.74
N GLY A 144 -10.52 2.65 12.24
CA GLY A 144 -10.97 2.65 13.64
C GLY A 144 -11.61 3.96 14.06
N GLU A 145 -11.92 4.04 15.35
CA GLU A 145 -12.32 5.29 16.00
C GLU A 145 -11.11 5.94 16.67
N GLY A 146 -10.91 7.21 16.37
CA GLY A 146 -9.81 7.98 16.98
C GLY A 146 -10.13 8.43 18.42
N PRO A 147 -9.12 8.88 19.17
CA PRO A 147 -7.74 9.04 18.75
C PRO A 147 -6.99 7.70 18.65
N ALA A 148 -6.11 7.59 17.66
CA ALA A 148 -5.28 6.40 17.39
C ALA A 148 -3.87 6.54 18.03
N THR A 149 -3.78 7.10 19.22
CA THR A 149 -2.51 7.24 19.95
C THR A 149 -1.96 5.87 20.34
N ALA A 150 -0.64 5.75 20.36
CA ALA A 150 0.05 4.56 20.85
C ALA A 150 0.67 4.81 22.22
N THR A 151 0.46 3.88 23.15
CA THR A 151 1.10 3.88 24.48
C THR A 151 2.11 2.75 24.53
N GLN A 152 3.39 3.08 24.70
CA GLN A 152 4.46 2.11 24.83
C GLN A 152 4.35 1.34 26.14
N VAL A 153 4.71 0.07 26.13
CA VAL A 153 4.76 -0.82 27.30
C VAL A 153 6.20 -1.27 27.52
N ALA A 154 6.59 -1.41 28.77
CA ALA A 154 7.90 -1.96 29.12
C ALA A 154 8.02 -3.39 28.60
N GLU A 155 9.15 -3.68 27.94
CA GLU A 155 9.43 -5.02 27.43
C GLU A 155 9.76 -5.96 28.60
N GLU A 156 9.16 -7.14 28.57
CA GLU A 156 9.58 -8.24 29.43
C GLU A 156 10.76 -8.97 28.80
N LYS A 157 11.72 -9.36 29.64
CA LYS A 157 12.92 -10.10 29.23
C LYS A 157 12.65 -11.59 29.06
#